data_4554a7ab2d51d205066c26f215b78449
#
_entry.id   4554a7ab2d51d205066c26f215b78449
#
_cell.length_a   1.000
_cell.length_b   1.000
_cell.length_c   1.000
_cell.angle_alpha   90.00
_cell.angle_beta   90.00
_cell.angle_gamma   90.00
#
_symmetry.space_group_name_H-M   'P 1'
#
loop_
_entity.id
_entity.type
_entity.pdbx_description
1 polymer ?
#
loop_
_entity_poly.entity_id
_entity_poly.type
_entity_poly.pdbx_seq_one_letter_code
_entity_poly.pdbx_strand_id
1 'polypeptide(L)'
;MRSRTPLPQRQQAHWGAFLEAAALFLALCVLGRSAALTLAAVVAAPFPAVQTALWWGQRNLQSETSDPEPEPAAEEQAPPASSAVPEAVQALTGGIEDYLVALQPEDARPADAGAVIEKQYPQGSGEKYVACGAGSIKNNTRQTAADLAAEIENPLPFAIEKDSPDPQVLVMHTHATEDYRLSAGLWFTPGDGARSTDRSINMCTVGRVVADTLNAAGIHTLHDETLNDYPSYTGSYANSRTVVQQYLAQYPSIKVVLDVHRDAIETENGSRMAPVCTVDGRQAAQVMIICGCDNGTTVQLPDWRQNLRVAAAWERAMEGMYPGFTRPVLFSYRFYNQDLTTGSLLIEIGGHGNNLNEALYAGQLAAKGLAAALLGGA
;
A
#
# COMPACT_ATOMS: atom_id res chain seq x y z
N MET A 1 39.99 -53.29 -1.37
CA MET A 1 39.15 -53.12 -0.17
C MET A 1 39.53 -51.83 0.49
N ARG A 2 38.73 -50.75 0.37
CA ARG A 2 38.92 -49.48 1.10
C ARG A 2 37.89 -49.47 2.25
N SER A 3 38.40 -49.45 3.49
CA SER A 3 37.62 -49.37 4.70
C SER A 3 36.94 -48.00 4.80
N ARG A 4 35.60 -47.94 4.90
CA ARG A 4 34.87 -46.74 5.25
C ARG A 4 34.97 -46.51 6.74
N THR A 5 35.58 -45.42 7.16
CA THR A 5 35.60 -44.93 8.56
C THR A 5 34.18 -44.46 8.93
N PRO A 6 33.61 -44.83 10.08
CA PRO A 6 32.30 -44.36 10.53
C PRO A 6 32.42 -42.90 10.98
N LEU A 7 31.35 -42.13 10.68
CA LEU A 7 31.18 -40.74 11.10
C LEU A 7 31.11 -40.63 12.64
N PRO A 8 31.59 -39.51 13.24
CA PRO A 8 31.60 -39.32 14.68
C PRO A 8 30.17 -39.27 15.24
N GLN A 9 29.95 -39.90 16.40
CA GLN A 9 28.65 -40.09 17.05
C GLN A 9 27.78 -38.81 17.20
N ARG A 10 28.39 -37.63 17.31
CA ARG A 10 27.65 -36.36 17.37
C ARG A 10 26.92 -36.01 16.06
N GLN A 11 27.48 -36.35 14.88
CA GLN A 11 26.81 -36.10 13.62
C GLN A 11 25.64 -37.07 13.36
N GLN A 12 25.72 -38.30 13.83
CA GLN A 12 24.64 -39.28 13.71
C GLN A 12 23.39 -38.88 14.51
N ALA A 13 23.54 -38.25 15.69
CA ALA A 13 22.44 -37.77 16.49
C ALA A 13 21.65 -36.63 15.81
N HIS A 14 22.33 -35.73 15.07
CA HIS A 14 21.67 -34.65 14.36
C HIS A 14 20.88 -35.12 13.13
N TRP A 15 21.35 -36.12 12.43
CA TRP A 15 20.64 -36.70 11.27
C TRP A 15 19.42 -37.51 11.69
N GLY A 16 19.48 -38.21 12.83
CA GLY A 16 18.33 -38.93 13.40
C GLY A 16 17.20 -37.97 13.74
N ALA A 17 17.49 -36.89 14.46
CA ALA A 17 16.50 -35.88 14.84
C ALA A 17 15.88 -35.17 13.65
N PHE A 18 16.65 -34.94 12.57
CA PHE A 18 16.14 -34.32 11.34
C PHE A 18 15.19 -35.25 10.57
N LEU A 19 15.49 -36.53 10.49
CA LEU A 19 14.63 -37.53 9.84
C LEU A 19 13.33 -37.77 10.63
N GLU A 20 13.38 -37.78 11.95
CA GLU A 20 12.19 -37.89 12.80
C GLU A 20 11.28 -36.67 12.68
N ALA A 21 11.83 -35.46 12.66
CA ALA A 21 11.07 -34.24 12.47
C ALA A 21 10.41 -34.15 11.08
N ALA A 22 11.13 -34.58 10.02
CA ALA A 22 10.60 -34.63 8.67
C ALA A 22 9.49 -35.68 8.50
N ALA A 23 9.62 -36.85 9.17
CA ALA A 23 8.61 -37.90 9.18
C ALA A 23 7.35 -37.47 9.94
N LEU A 24 7.50 -36.73 11.04
CA LEU A 24 6.38 -36.19 11.81
C LEU A 24 5.62 -35.12 11.02
N PHE A 25 6.33 -34.26 10.31
CA PHE A 25 5.73 -33.24 9.43
C PHE A 25 4.94 -33.86 8.27
N LEU A 26 5.50 -34.88 7.61
CA LEU A 26 4.82 -35.63 6.56
C LEU A 26 3.58 -36.39 7.07
N ALA A 27 3.65 -36.99 8.26
CA ALA A 27 2.53 -37.67 8.88
C ALA A 27 1.39 -36.72 9.25
N LEU A 28 1.68 -35.50 9.71
CA LEU A 28 0.70 -34.46 10.01
C LEU A 28 0.03 -33.91 8.75
N CYS A 29 0.77 -33.78 7.64
CA CYS A 29 0.20 -33.37 6.36
C CYS A 29 -0.74 -34.43 5.74
N VAL A 30 -0.44 -35.72 5.94
CA VAL A 30 -1.24 -36.84 5.40
C VAL A 30 -2.52 -37.09 6.20
N LEU A 31 -2.55 -36.74 7.49
CA LEU A 31 -3.68 -37.07 8.39
C LEU A 31 -4.77 -35.99 8.46
N GLY A 32 -4.68 -34.89 7.71
CA GLY A 32 -5.75 -33.91 7.56
C GLY A 32 -6.27 -33.31 8.88
N ARG A 33 -5.43 -33.20 9.92
CA ARG A 33 -5.85 -32.66 11.20
C ARG A 33 -5.76 -31.14 11.24
N SER A 34 -6.79 -30.54 11.83
CA SER A 34 -7.08 -29.10 11.88
C SER A 34 -5.87 -28.20 12.14
N ALA A 35 -5.83 -27.03 11.51
CA ALA A 35 -4.78 -26.01 11.58
C ALA A 35 -4.35 -25.64 13.01
N ALA A 36 -5.21 -25.78 13.99
CA ALA A 36 -4.94 -25.47 15.41
C ALA A 36 -3.90 -26.40 16.07
N LEU A 37 -3.87 -27.70 15.69
CA LEU A 37 -2.90 -28.66 16.23
C LEU A 37 -1.52 -28.51 15.59
N THR A 38 -1.48 -28.09 14.33
CA THR A 38 -0.24 -27.80 13.61
C THR A 38 0.44 -26.55 14.19
N LEU A 39 -0.34 -25.54 14.60
CA LEU A 39 0.16 -24.32 15.21
C LEU A 39 0.82 -24.59 16.58
N ALA A 40 0.23 -25.48 17.42
CA ALA A 40 0.76 -25.79 18.74
C ALA A 40 2.09 -26.56 18.67
N ALA A 41 2.28 -27.44 17.67
CA ALA A 41 3.52 -28.20 17.48
C ALA A 41 4.68 -27.32 16.97
N VAL A 42 4.39 -26.28 16.19
CA VAL A 42 5.38 -25.37 15.58
C VAL A 42 5.87 -24.32 16.60
N VAL A 43 5.01 -23.85 17.50
CA VAL A 43 5.38 -22.89 18.56
C VAL A 43 6.36 -23.48 19.58
N ALA A 44 6.41 -24.81 19.71
CA ALA A 44 7.33 -25.50 20.64
C ALA A 44 8.74 -25.75 20.07
N ALA A 45 9.02 -25.43 18.81
CA ALA A 45 10.33 -25.67 18.20
C ALA A 45 11.23 -24.40 18.22
N PRO A 46 12.48 -24.50 18.72
CA PRO A 46 13.36 -23.34 18.91
C PRO A 46 14.17 -22.99 17.66
N PHE A 47 13.50 -22.72 16.51
CA PHE A 47 14.21 -22.33 15.28
C PHE A 47 13.70 -21.00 14.70
N PRO A 48 14.59 -20.02 14.39
CA PRO A 48 14.20 -18.70 13.85
C PRO A 48 13.48 -18.76 12.49
N ALA A 49 13.74 -19.76 11.66
CA ALA A 49 13.09 -19.93 10.36
C ALA A 49 11.58 -20.28 10.45
N VAL A 50 11.13 -20.82 11.58
CA VAL A 50 9.74 -21.21 11.80
C VAL A 50 8.89 -20.02 12.24
N GLN A 51 9.46 -19.06 12.96
CA GLN A 51 8.76 -17.82 13.32
C GLN A 51 8.44 -16.95 12.10
N THR A 52 9.32 -16.93 11.10
CA THR A 52 9.11 -16.21 9.85
C THR A 52 7.96 -16.81 9.03
N ALA A 53 7.85 -18.15 8.99
CA ALA A 53 6.78 -18.84 8.28
C ALA A 53 5.40 -18.65 8.96
N LEU A 54 5.35 -18.60 10.30
CA LEU A 54 4.12 -18.34 11.07
C LEU A 54 3.64 -16.89 10.89
N TRP A 55 4.57 -15.95 10.86
CA TRP A 55 4.25 -14.54 10.61
C TRP A 55 3.69 -14.33 9.20
N TRP A 56 4.16 -15.11 8.23
CA TRP A 56 3.67 -15.11 6.84
C TRP A 56 2.29 -15.74 6.70
N GLY A 57 2.04 -16.88 7.37
CA GLY A 57 0.73 -17.56 7.38
C GLY A 57 -0.38 -16.72 8.04
N GLN A 58 -0.07 -15.99 9.12
CA GLN A 58 -1.04 -15.08 9.75
C GLN A 58 -1.40 -13.88 8.87
N ARG A 59 -0.49 -13.42 8.01
CA ARG A 59 -0.74 -12.32 7.08
C ARG A 59 -1.69 -12.70 5.95
N ASN A 60 -1.52 -13.89 5.38
CA ASN A 60 -2.37 -14.37 4.29
C ASN A 60 -3.79 -14.76 4.76
N LEU A 61 -3.92 -15.26 5.99
CA LEU A 61 -5.24 -15.59 6.57
C LEU A 61 -6.09 -14.36 6.94
N GLN A 62 -5.48 -13.17 7.06
CA GLN A 62 -6.20 -11.92 7.35
C GLN A 62 -6.60 -11.14 6.10
N SER A 63 -6.11 -11.50 4.93
CA SER A 63 -6.48 -10.86 3.65
C SER A 63 -7.70 -11.50 2.96
N GLU A 64 -8.16 -12.67 3.43
CA GLU A 64 -9.21 -13.45 2.76
C GLU A 64 -10.61 -13.34 3.37
N THR A 65 -10.85 -12.47 4.35
CA THR A 65 -12.24 -12.19 4.77
C THR A 65 -12.79 -10.99 4.01
N SER A 66 -13.29 -11.25 2.80
CA SER A 66 -14.22 -10.35 2.12
C SER A 66 -15.55 -10.39 2.88
N ASP A 67 -15.89 -9.28 3.55
CA ASP A 67 -17.23 -9.06 4.09
C ASP A 67 -18.25 -9.03 2.93
N PRO A 68 -19.46 -9.58 3.10
CA PRO A 68 -20.49 -9.48 2.09
C PRO A 68 -20.93 -8.02 1.88
N GLU A 69 -21.16 -7.68 0.63
CA GLU A 69 -21.54 -6.37 0.12
C GLU A 69 -22.89 -5.92 0.73
N PRO A 70 -23.00 -4.70 1.28
CA PRO A 70 -24.30 -4.15 1.64
C PRO A 70 -25.01 -3.60 0.40
N GLU A 71 -26.31 -3.91 0.25
CA GLU A 71 -27.18 -3.38 -0.80
C GLU A 71 -27.30 -1.84 -0.71
N PRO A 72 -27.51 -1.14 -1.84
CA PRO A 72 -27.50 0.31 -1.89
C PRO A 72 -28.82 0.89 -1.38
N ALA A 73 -28.77 1.68 -0.32
CA ALA A 73 -29.85 2.59 0.04
C ALA A 73 -29.53 3.97 -0.53
N ALA A 74 -30.38 4.43 -1.44
CA ALA A 74 -30.32 5.78 -2.00
C ALA A 74 -30.96 6.79 -1.05
N GLU A 75 -30.21 7.84 -0.68
CA GLU A 75 -30.77 9.16 -0.36
C GLU A 75 -29.72 10.23 -0.67
N GLU A 76 -30.13 11.15 -1.53
CA GLU A 76 -29.36 12.27 -2.06
C GLU A 76 -29.31 13.37 -1.01
N GLN A 77 -28.09 13.62 -0.45
CA GLN A 77 -27.83 14.82 0.35
C GLN A 77 -26.82 15.71 -0.38
N ALA A 78 -27.19 17.00 -0.48
CA ALA A 78 -26.40 18.03 -1.15
C ALA A 78 -24.98 18.17 -0.52
N PRO A 79 -23.94 18.46 -1.32
CA PRO A 79 -22.57 18.54 -0.83
C PRO A 79 -22.35 19.76 0.05
N PRO A 80 -21.56 19.64 1.13
CA PRO A 80 -21.11 20.79 1.90
C PRO A 80 -20.11 21.64 1.07
N ALA A 81 -20.08 22.92 1.37
CA ALA A 81 -19.32 23.95 0.66
C ALA A 81 -17.83 23.54 0.43
N SER A 82 -17.42 23.64 -0.81
CA SER A 82 -16.05 23.49 -1.29
C SER A 82 -15.08 24.37 -0.51
N SER A 83 -14.11 23.78 0.17
CA SER A 83 -12.90 24.48 0.58
C SER A 83 -12.12 24.83 -0.70
N ALA A 84 -11.88 26.12 -0.94
CA ALA A 84 -11.17 26.57 -2.14
C ALA A 84 -9.78 25.93 -2.20
N VAL A 85 -9.50 25.22 -3.30
CA VAL A 85 -8.16 24.68 -3.58
C VAL A 85 -7.18 25.85 -3.67
N PRO A 86 -6.03 25.82 -2.99
CA PRO A 86 -5.04 26.89 -3.07
C PRO A 86 -4.65 27.14 -4.53
N GLU A 87 -4.62 28.40 -4.95
CA GLU A 87 -4.34 28.84 -6.33
C GLU A 87 -3.02 28.27 -6.86
N ALA A 88 -2.02 28.09 -6.00
CA ALA A 88 -0.74 27.49 -6.31
C ALA A 88 -0.87 26.01 -6.74
N VAL A 89 -1.86 25.25 -6.22
CA VAL A 89 -2.09 23.84 -6.58
C VAL A 89 -2.88 23.74 -7.89
N GLN A 90 -3.78 24.70 -8.17
CA GLN A 90 -4.50 24.76 -9.44
C GLN A 90 -3.58 25.08 -10.62
N ALA A 91 -2.51 25.85 -10.38
CA ALA A 91 -1.54 26.27 -11.39
C ALA A 91 -0.49 25.20 -11.75
N LEU A 92 -0.52 24.01 -11.12
CA LEU A 92 0.42 22.92 -11.42
C LEU A 92 0.08 22.29 -12.78
N THR A 93 0.52 22.93 -13.86
CA THR A 93 0.29 22.55 -15.25
C THR A 93 1.38 21.65 -15.84
N GLY A 94 2.24 21.04 -15.04
CA GLY A 94 3.16 20.01 -15.51
C GLY A 94 2.33 18.85 -16.08
N GLY A 95 2.37 18.67 -17.42
CA GLY A 95 1.45 17.76 -18.09
C GLY A 95 1.76 16.31 -17.73
N ILE A 96 0.76 15.57 -17.27
CA ILE A 96 0.85 14.11 -17.16
C ILE A 96 1.29 13.46 -18.49
N GLU A 97 1.08 14.16 -19.59
CA GLU A 97 1.41 13.71 -20.96
C GLU A 97 2.88 13.30 -21.12
N ASP A 98 3.79 13.95 -20.38
CA ASP A 98 5.24 13.67 -20.45
C ASP A 98 5.61 12.32 -19.82
N TYR A 99 4.70 11.72 -19.01
CA TYR A 99 4.91 10.45 -18.33
C TYR A 99 4.15 9.28 -18.96
N LEU A 100 3.16 9.56 -19.83
CA LEU A 100 2.33 8.51 -20.42
C LEU A 100 3.14 7.57 -21.30
N VAL A 101 2.83 6.28 -21.21
CA VAL A 101 3.45 5.25 -22.03
C VAL A 101 2.51 4.77 -23.12
N ALA A 102 3.08 4.22 -24.21
CA ALA A 102 2.29 3.55 -25.23
C ALA A 102 1.76 2.21 -24.67
N LEU A 103 0.45 2.05 -24.69
CA LEU A 103 -0.20 0.81 -24.28
C LEU A 103 -0.41 -0.10 -25.48
N GLN A 104 -0.38 -1.41 -25.26
CA GLN A 104 -0.71 -2.44 -26.25
C GLN A 104 -2.19 -2.30 -26.64
N PRO A 105 -2.50 -2.22 -27.96
CA PRO A 105 -3.87 -2.07 -28.43
C PRO A 105 -4.69 -3.35 -28.24
N GLU A 106 -6.03 -3.27 -28.37
CA GLU A 106 -6.93 -4.40 -28.15
C GLU A 106 -6.69 -5.59 -29.13
N ASP A 107 -6.25 -5.32 -30.33
CA ASP A 107 -5.93 -6.34 -31.33
C ASP A 107 -4.64 -7.14 -31.00
N ALA A 108 -3.84 -6.69 -30.03
CA ALA A 108 -2.71 -7.44 -29.48
C ALA A 108 -3.12 -8.43 -28.38
N ARG A 109 -4.40 -8.54 -28.04
CA ARG A 109 -4.92 -9.41 -26.97
C ARG A 109 -4.64 -10.88 -27.26
N PRO A 110 -3.92 -11.61 -26.36
CA PRO A 110 -3.72 -13.06 -26.48
C PRO A 110 -5.05 -13.83 -26.41
N ALA A 111 -5.09 -14.99 -27.05
CA ALA A 111 -6.30 -15.85 -27.04
C ALA A 111 -6.67 -16.38 -25.63
N ASP A 112 -5.68 -16.51 -24.75
CA ASP A 112 -5.79 -16.96 -23.37
C ASP A 112 -5.73 -15.81 -22.35
N ALA A 113 -5.90 -14.56 -22.80
CA ALA A 113 -5.84 -13.39 -21.95
C ALA A 113 -6.77 -13.47 -20.74
N GLY A 114 -6.24 -13.10 -19.55
CA GLY A 114 -7.03 -12.92 -18.35
C GLY A 114 -7.92 -11.68 -18.44
N ALA A 115 -9.08 -11.72 -17.78
CA ALA A 115 -10.04 -10.62 -17.78
C ALA A 115 -9.72 -9.58 -16.71
N VAL A 116 -9.98 -8.32 -17.04
CA VAL A 116 -9.98 -7.19 -16.09
C VAL A 116 -11.41 -6.68 -15.93
N ILE A 117 -11.79 -6.34 -14.70
CA ILE A 117 -13.09 -5.77 -14.37
C ILE A 117 -12.86 -4.39 -13.72
N GLU A 118 -13.34 -3.36 -14.38
CA GLU A 118 -13.37 -2.02 -13.82
C GLU A 118 -14.45 -1.89 -12.77
N LYS A 119 -14.12 -1.24 -11.66
CA LYS A 119 -15.07 -0.94 -10.58
C LYS A 119 -14.72 0.38 -9.94
N GLN A 120 -15.71 1.24 -9.76
CA GLN A 120 -15.62 2.38 -8.86
C GLN A 120 -16.11 1.97 -7.48
N TYR A 121 -15.28 2.16 -6.46
CA TYR A 121 -15.61 1.90 -5.07
C TYR A 121 -16.13 3.19 -4.45
N PRO A 122 -17.32 3.18 -3.82
CA PRO A 122 -17.87 4.36 -3.17
C PRO A 122 -17.17 4.65 -1.84
N GLN A 123 -17.37 5.84 -1.32
CA GLN A 123 -17.09 6.15 0.08
C GLN A 123 -18.01 5.33 0.99
N GLY A 124 -17.48 4.98 2.17
CA GLY A 124 -18.22 4.13 3.09
C GLY A 124 -19.10 4.91 4.05
N SER A 125 -20.11 4.23 4.59
CA SER A 125 -21.04 4.75 5.60
C SER A 125 -21.34 3.70 6.68
N GLY A 126 -21.96 4.12 7.80
CA GLY A 126 -22.33 3.24 8.91
C GLY A 126 -21.26 3.15 10.00
N GLU A 127 -21.45 2.26 10.97
CA GLU A 127 -20.70 2.22 12.23
C GLU A 127 -19.18 2.05 12.10
N LYS A 128 -18.73 1.40 11.03
CA LYS A 128 -17.31 1.19 10.77
C LYS A 128 -16.63 2.38 10.08
N TYR A 129 -17.37 3.43 9.75
CA TYR A 129 -16.84 4.55 8.99
C TYR A 129 -16.89 5.86 9.77
N VAL A 130 -15.85 6.64 9.69
CA VAL A 130 -15.77 8.00 10.22
C VAL A 130 -15.71 8.96 9.05
N ALA A 131 -16.62 9.92 8.99
CA ALA A 131 -16.64 10.93 7.93
C ALA A 131 -15.36 11.79 8.00
N CYS A 132 -14.81 12.11 6.83
CA CYS A 132 -13.61 12.89 6.68
C CYS A 132 -13.76 13.87 5.50
N GLY A 133 -14.44 15.00 5.72
CA GLY A 133 -14.88 15.87 4.63
C GLY A 133 -15.85 15.15 3.69
N ALA A 134 -15.55 15.12 2.39
CA ALA A 134 -16.29 14.33 1.39
C ALA A 134 -15.87 12.85 1.36
N GLY A 135 -14.70 12.51 1.96
CA GLY A 135 -14.20 11.15 2.09
C GLY A 135 -14.59 10.47 3.40
N SER A 136 -14.01 9.30 3.65
CA SER A 136 -14.28 8.53 4.87
C SER A 136 -13.07 7.69 5.29
N ILE A 137 -13.06 7.29 6.57
CA ILE A 137 -12.07 6.40 7.17
C ILE A 137 -12.76 5.11 7.58
N LYS A 138 -12.37 3.98 7.01
CA LYS A 138 -12.82 2.64 7.41
C LYS A 138 -12.04 2.19 8.65
N ASN A 139 -12.71 2.20 9.80
CA ASN A 139 -12.12 1.81 11.07
C ASN A 139 -12.17 0.30 11.30
N ASN A 140 -11.04 -0.37 11.15
CA ASN A 140 -10.86 -1.80 11.43
C ASN A 140 -10.08 -2.01 12.75
N THR A 141 -10.24 -1.08 13.73
CA THR A 141 -9.58 -1.14 15.02
C THR A 141 -10.59 -1.14 16.16
N ARG A 142 -10.10 -1.11 17.41
CA ARG A 142 -10.93 -0.95 18.62
C ARG A 142 -11.09 0.52 19.04
N GLN A 143 -10.51 1.46 18.31
CA GLN A 143 -10.70 2.89 18.58
C GLN A 143 -12.16 3.25 18.30
N THR A 144 -12.76 4.12 19.13
CA THR A 144 -14.13 4.54 18.90
C THR A 144 -14.24 5.52 17.73
N ALA A 145 -15.37 5.53 17.04
CA ALA A 145 -15.61 6.50 15.98
C ALA A 145 -15.54 7.95 16.49
N ALA A 146 -15.98 8.19 17.73
CA ALA A 146 -15.93 9.51 18.37
C ALA A 146 -14.49 9.97 18.62
N ASP A 147 -13.60 9.07 19.12
CA ASP A 147 -12.19 9.39 19.33
C ASP A 147 -11.47 9.70 18.01
N LEU A 148 -11.77 8.92 16.95
CA LEU A 148 -11.18 9.16 15.64
C LEU A 148 -11.70 10.46 15.03
N ALA A 149 -13.00 10.74 15.13
CA ALA A 149 -13.59 11.99 14.64
C ALA A 149 -12.99 13.22 15.33
N ALA A 150 -12.75 13.13 16.65
CA ALA A 150 -12.08 14.21 17.39
C ALA A 150 -10.60 14.33 16.98
N GLU A 151 -9.91 13.19 16.74
CA GLU A 151 -8.50 13.19 16.42
C GLU A 151 -8.19 13.83 15.06
N ILE A 152 -9.01 13.56 14.04
CA ILE A 152 -8.80 14.08 12.67
C ILE A 152 -9.10 15.57 12.50
N GLU A 153 -9.69 16.21 13.51
CA GLU A 153 -9.89 17.68 13.54
C GLU A 153 -8.70 18.42 14.18
N ASN A 154 -7.74 17.70 14.75
CA ASN A 154 -6.52 18.33 15.25
C ASN A 154 -5.61 18.77 14.08
N PRO A 155 -4.78 19.82 14.27
CA PRO A 155 -3.85 20.28 13.25
C PRO A 155 -2.82 19.21 12.88
N LEU A 156 -2.20 19.35 11.72
CA LEU A 156 -1.06 18.52 11.32
C LEU A 156 0.04 18.57 12.39
N PRO A 157 0.77 17.46 12.61
CA PRO A 157 1.80 17.39 13.67
C PRO A 157 3.07 18.18 13.34
N PHE A 158 3.15 18.75 12.16
CA PHE A 158 4.28 19.52 11.65
C PHE A 158 3.78 20.56 10.63
N ALA A 159 4.63 21.54 10.33
CA ALA A 159 4.45 22.44 9.21
C ALA A 159 5.41 22.06 8.07
N ILE A 160 4.99 22.27 6.83
CA ILE A 160 5.82 22.19 5.63
C ILE A 160 6.15 23.62 5.19
N GLU A 161 7.43 23.88 5.00
CA GLU A 161 7.94 25.15 4.48
C GLU A 161 7.99 25.08 2.96
N LYS A 162 7.17 25.91 2.29
CA LYS A 162 7.18 26.00 0.84
C LYS A 162 8.51 26.55 0.36
N ASP A 163 9.03 25.96 -0.73
CA ASP A 163 10.29 26.33 -1.38
C ASP A 163 11.53 26.18 -0.45
N SER A 164 11.43 25.31 0.58
CA SER A 164 12.55 24.96 1.44
C SER A 164 13.70 24.33 0.63
N PRO A 165 14.96 24.73 0.89
CA PRO A 165 16.12 24.06 0.27
C PRO A 165 16.32 22.63 0.80
N ASP A 166 15.80 22.33 2.00
CA ASP A 166 15.92 21.03 2.64
C ASP A 166 14.72 20.14 2.30
N PRO A 167 14.93 18.83 2.03
CA PRO A 167 13.85 17.92 1.71
C PRO A 167 12.95 17.67 2.91
N GLN A 168 11.64 17.67 2.69
CA GLN A 168 10.62 17.49 3.73
C GLN A 168 9.74 16.26 3.51
N VAL A 169 9.76 15.70 2.29
CA VAL A 169 9.04 14.48 1.90
C VAL A 169 10.02 13.49 1.29
N LEU A 170 9.86 12.23 1.62
CA LEU A 170 10.51 11.09 0.97
C LEU A 170 9.44 10.18 0.35
N VAL A 171 9.49 9.97 -0.94
CA VAL A 171 8.74 8.94 -1.66
C VAL A 171 9.63 7.72 -1.82
N MET A 172 9.13 6.54 -1.48
CA MET A 172 9.84 5.28 -1.58
C MET A 172 8.86 4.12 -1.83
N HIS A 173 9.39 2.91 -2.04
CA HIS A 173 8.60 1.73 -2.39
C HIS A 173 9.14 0.51 -1.65
N THR A 174 8.36 -0.06 -0.74
CA THR A 174 8.71 -1.37 -0.15
C THR A 174 8.61 -2.48 -1.19
N HIS A 175 7.64 -2.37 -2.11
CA HIS A 175 7.46 -3.29 -3.23
C HIS A 175 7.66 -2.57 -4.58
N ALA A 176 8.90 -2.11 -4.80
CA ALA A 176 9.26 -1.33 -5.99
C ALA A 176 9.07 -2.08 -7.31
N THR A 177 9.12 -3.43 -7.29
CA THR A 177 8.90 -4.25 -8.49
C THR A 177 7.43 -4.37 -8.88
N GLU A 178 6.47 -3.96 -8.06
CA GLU A 178 5.05 -3.93 -8.45
C GLU A 178 4.87 -3.14 -9.73
N ASP A 179 4.05 -3.67 -10.64
CA ASP A 179 3.75 -3.03 -11.91
C ASP A 179 2.25 -3.08 -12.25
N TYR A 180 1.91 -2.51 -13.38
CA TYR A 180 0.56 -2.42 -13.90
C TYR A 180 0.50 -3.04 -15.29
N ARG A 181 -0.70 -3.40 -15.73
CA ARG A 181 -0.86 -3.87 -17.10
C ARG A 181 -0.47 -2.78 -18.11
N LEU A 182 0.11 -3.21 -19.21
CA LEU A 182 0.47 -2.33 -20.34
C LEU A 182 -0.52 -2.47 -21.51
N SER A 183 -1.71 -3.04 -21.30
CA SER A 183 -2.78 -3.16 -22.29
C SER A 183 -3.76 -1.99 -22.17
N ALA A 184 -4.19 -1.46 -23.32
CA ALA A 184 -5.27 -0.47 -23.37
C ALA A 184 -6.64 -1.10 -23.08
N GLY A 185 -6.84 -2.38 -23.48
CA GLY A 185 -8.07 -3.12 -23.24
C GLY A 185 -8.14 -3.75 -21.86
N LEU A 186 -9.31 -4.28 -21.51
CA LEU A 186 -9.59 -4.90 -20.21
C LEU A 186 -9.09 -6.37 -20.14
N TRP A 187 -7.80 -6.54 -20.33
CA TRP A 187 -7.13 -7.84 -20.30
C TRP A 187 -5.69 -7.75 -19.79
N PHE A 188 -5.18 -8.89 -19.33
CA PHE A 188 -3.77 -9.05 -18.95
C PHE A 188 -3.23 -10.37 -19.53
N THR A 189 -1.91 -10.43 -19.74
CA THR A 189 -1.24 -11.66 -20.23
C THR A 189 -1.15 -12.69 -19.10
N PRO A 190 -1.63 -13.94 -19.30
CA PRO A 190 -1.49 -15.00 -18.30
C PRO A 190 -0.03 -15.26 -17.98
N GLY A 191 0.23 -15.51 -16.68
CA GLY A 191 1.60 -15.70 -16.18
C GLY A 191 2.37 -14.41 -15.95
N ASP A 192 1.82 -13.26 -16.32
CA ASP A 192 2.30 -11.96 -15.88
C ASP A 192 2.11 -11.84 -14.35
N GLY A 193 3.22 -11.88 -13.62
CA GLY A 193 3.22 -11.78 -12.16
C GLY A 193 2.93 -10.37 -11.63
N ALA A 194 2.65 -9.42 -12.54
CA ALA A 194 2.48 -7.99 -12.26
C ALA A 194 3.66 -7.45 -11.43
N ARG A 195 4.88 -7.84 -11.82
CA ARG A 195 6.15 -7.40 -11.23
C ARG A 195 7.23 -7.28 -12.27
N SER A 196 7.94 -6.14 -12.25
CA SER A 196 9.05 -5.84 -13.16
C SER A 196 10.20 -5.16 -12.42
N THR A 197 11.43 -5.45 -12.82
CA THR A 197 12.61 -4.69 -12.37
C THR A 197 12.90 -3.46 -13.24
N ASP A 198 12.13 -3.26 -14.30
CA ASP A 198 12.21 -2.08 -15.15
C ASP A 198 11.53 -0.89 -14.48
N ARG A 199 12.33 0.08 -14.04
CA ARG A 199 11.86 1.29 -13.35
C ARG A 199 11.01 2.22 -14.21
N SER A 200 10.96 2.01 -15.51
CA SER A 200 10.11 2.81 -16.40
C SER A 200 8.65 2.36 -16.43
N ILE A 201 8.37 1.14 -15.95
CA ILE A 201 7.02 0.56 -15.96
C ILE A 201 6.54 0.01 -14.61
N ASN A 202 7.41 0.00 -13.59
CA ASN A 202 7.07 -0.45 -12.25
C ASN A 202 6.70 0.73 -11.32
N MET A 203 6.58 0.47 -10.03
CA MET A 203 6.16 1.46 -9.04
C MET A 203 7.06 2.70 -8.99
N CYS A 204 8.36 2.58 -9.35
CA CYS A 204 9.27 3.72 -9.39
C CYS A 204 8.80 4.82 -10.34
N THR A 205 8.20 4.50 -11.51
CA THR A 205 7.73 5.54 -12.42
C THR A 205 6.52 6.30 -11.84
N VAL A 206 5.64 5.61 -11.09
CA VAL A 206 4.52 6.25 -10.39
C VAL A 206 5.02 7.14 -9.25
N GLY A 207 5.98 6.65 -8.44
CA GLY A 207 6.61 7.45 -7.38
C GLY A 207 7.33 8.69 -7.92
N ARG A 208 7.92 8.61 -9.11
CA ARG A 208 8.54 9.77 -9.78
C ARG A 208 7.51 10.84 -10.08
N VAL A 209 6.34 10.47 -10.64
CA VAL A 209 5.24 11.43 -10.88
C VAL A 209 4.79 12.09 -9.59
N VAL A 210 4.68 11.33 -8.50
CA VAL A 210 4.31 11.87 -7.18
C VAL A 210 5.36 12.88 -6.70
N ALA A 211 6.64 12.52 -6.72
CA ALA A 211 7.72 13.38 -6.26
C ALA A 211 7.87 14.64 -7.11
N ASP A 212 7.83 14.51 -8.44
CA ASP A 212 7.94 15.66 -9.36
C ASP A 212 6.77 16.63 -9.19
N THR A 213 5.55 16.11 -8.98
CA THR A 213 4.37 16.94 -8.70
C THR A 213 4.49 17.71 -7.39
N LEU A 214 4.99 17.08 -6.33
CA LEU A 214 5.24 17.74 -5.04
C LEU A 214 6.34 18.80 -5.15
N ASN A 215 7.44 18.48 -5.85
CA ASN A 215 8.51 19.44 -6.12
C ASN A 215 8.00 20.64 -6.93
N ALA A 216 7.16 20.43 -7.93
CA ALA A 216 6.53 21.51 -8.69
C ALA A 216 5.59 22.37 -7.82
N ALA A 217 5.01 21.81 -6.74
CA ALA A 217 4.22 22.55 -5.75
C ALA A 217 5.08 23.37 -4.77
N GLY A 218 6.41 23.25 -4.83
CA GLY A 218 7.35 23.88 -3.89
C GLY A 218 7.56 23.07 -2.60
N ILE A 219 7.24 21.79 -2.60
CA ILE A 219 7.52 20.87 -1.49
C ILE A 219 8.73 20.02 -1.87
N HIS A 220 9.90 20.35 -1.36
CA HIS A 220 11.13 19.62 -1.67
C HIS A 220 11.01 18.15 -1.28
N THR A 221 10.95 17.30 -2.29
CA THR A 221 10.66 15.87 -2.18
C THR A 221 11.79 15.05 -2.78
N LEU A 222 12.30 14.09 -2.02
CA LEU A 222 13.22 13.07 -2.52
C LEU A 222 12.44 11.83 -2.95
N HIS A 223 12.97 11.12 -3.95
CA HIS A 223 12.43 9.85 -4.41
C HIS A 223 13.52 8.77 -4.38
N ASP A 224 13.24 7.66 -3.71
CA ASP A 224 14.10 6.48 -3.67
C ASP A 224 13.53 5.38 -4.58
N GLU A 225 14.35 4.91 -5.52
CA GLU A 225 14.00 3.86 -6.49
C GLU A 225 14.67 2.51 -6.17
N THR A 226 15.09 2.28 -4.92
CA THR A 226 15.68 1.02 -4.50
C THR A 226 14.65 -0.12 -4.63
N LEU A 227 15.03 -1.20 -5.33
CA LEU A 227 14.18 -2.39 -5.47
C LEU A 227 14.24 -3.23 -4.19
N ASN A 228 13.53 -2.80 -3.14
CA ASN A 228 13.59 -3.40 -1.80
C ASN A 228 13.06 -4.85 -1.75
N ASP A 229 12.28 -5.25 -2.73
CA ASP A 229 11.67 -6.58 -2.87
C ASP A 229 12.36 -7.45 -3.94
N TYR A 230 13.55 -7.06 -4.42
CA TYR A 230 14.34 -7.81 -5.38
C TYR A 230 15.79 -7.99 -4.89
N PRO A 231 16.44 -9.15 -5.05
CA PRO A 231 15.91 -10.37 -5.71
C PRO A 231 14.97 -11.21 -4.83
N SER A 232 14.69 -10.80 -3.62
CA SER A 232 13.83 -11.54 -2.69
C SER A 232 12.70 -10.66 -2.18
N TYR A 233 11.46 -11.12 -2.34
CA TYR A 233 10.27 -10.49 -1.73
C TYR A 233 10.33 -10.53 -0.20
N THR A 234 10.84 -11.65 0.37
CA THR A 234 10.97 -11.79 1.82
C THR A 234 11.99 -10.80 2.37
N GLY A 235 11.57 -10.00 3.35
CA GLY A 235 12.42 -8.99 3.98
C GLY A 235 12.32 -7.60 3.39
N SER A 236 11.47 -7.36 2.37
CA SER A 236 11.31 -6.06 1.72
C SER A 236 11.04 -4.91 2.69
N TYR A 237 10.22 -5.11 3.74
CA TYR A 237 9.98 -4.10 4.78
C TYR A 237 11.21 -3.82 5.66
N ALA A 238 12.08 -4.80 5.90
CA ALA A 238 13.34 -4.56 6.62
C ALA A 238 14.34 -3.80 5.73
N ASN A 239 14.37 -4.11 4.44
CA ASN A 239 15.21 -3.41 3.47
C ASN A 239 14.77 -1.94 3.35
N SER A 240 13.48 -1.70 3.06
CA SER A 240 12.94 -0.34 2.94
C SER A 240 13.10 0.47 4.22
N ARG A 241 12.93 -0.16 5.41
CA ARG A 241 13.22 0.50 6.68
C ARG A 241 14.65 1.01 6.78
N THR A 242 15.61 0.18 6.37
CA THR A 242 17.03 0.55 6.38
C THR A 242 17.30 1.74 5.46
N VAL A 243 16.73 1.73 4.27
CA VAL A 243 16.84 2.83 3.31
C VAL A 243 16.25 4.12 3.90
N VAL A 244 15.02 4.07 4.42
CA VAL A 244 14.36 5.26 5.02
C VAL A 244 15.17 5.80 6.19
N GLN A 245 15.69 4.94 7.08
CA GLN A 245 16.52 5.37 8.21
C GLN A 245 17.80 6.09 7.77
N GLN A 246 18.41 5.69 6.65
CA GLN A 246 19.56 6.40 6.07
C GLN A 246 19.18 7.80 5.59
N TYR A 247 18.03 7.93 4.90
CA TYR A 247 17.52 9.25 4.48
C TYR A 247 17.20 10.13 5.68
N LEU A 248 16.53 9.63 6.71
CA LEU A 248 16.20 10.40 7.92
C LEU A 248 17.43 10.83 8.72
N ALA A 249 18.49 10.02 8.72
CA ALA A 249 19.77 10.38 9.33
C ALA A 249 20.50 11.48 8.53
N GLN A 250 20.40 11.47 7.21
CA GLN A 250 21.01 12.46 6.33
C GLN A 250 20.19 13.76 6.26
N TYR A 251 18.87 13.65 6.30
CA TYR A 251 17.91 14.74 6.14
C TYR A 251 16.90 14.77 7.28
N PRO A 252 17.26 15.29 8.47
CA PRO A 252 16.33 15.37 9.61
C PRO A 252 15.13 16.29 9.38
N SER A 253 15.14 17.05 8.29
CA SER A 253 14.04 17.91 7.82
C SER A 253 12.85 17.11 7.27
N ILE A 254 13.02 15.85 6.89
CA ILE A 254 11.95 14.99 6.37
C ILE A 254 10.88 14.78 7.45
N LYS A 255 9.63 15.14 7.13
CA LYS A 255 8.43 15.02 7.98
C LYS A 255 7.49 13.93 7.49
N VAL A 256 7.46 13.70 6.18
CA VAL A 256 6.55 12.76 5.51
C VAL A 256 7.36 11.69 4.79
N VAL A 257 6.98 10.43 5.01
CA VAL A 257 7.50 9.28 4.26
C VAL A 257 6.32 8.56 3.61
N LEU A 258 6.32 8.50 2.28
CA LEU A 258 5.27 7.84 1.51
C LEU A 258 5.78 6.52 0.95
N ASP A 259 5.21 5.42 1.41
CA ASP A 259 5.39 4.10 0.82
C ASP A 259 4.33 3.91 -0.27
N VAL A 260 4.73 4.11 -1.54
CA VAL A 260 3.80 4.08 -2.67
C VAL A 260 3.73 2.67 -3.23
N HIS A 261 2.52 2.12 -3.25
CA HIS A 261 2.17 0.76 -3.64
C HIS A 261 1.02 0.74 -4.65
N ARG A 262 0.66 -0.45 -5.09
CA ARG A 262 -0.62 -0.77 -5.71
C ARG A 262 -1.26 -1.97 -5.02
N ASP A 263 -2.58 -2.00 -5.01
CA ASP A 263 -3.36 -3.10 -4.46
C ASP A 263 -3.37 -4.34 -5.41
N ALA A 264 -3.76 -5.50 -4.90
CA ALA A 264 -3.90 -6.73 -5.66
C ALA A 264 -5.28 -7.33 -5.37
N ILE A 265 -6.29 -6.89 -6.13
CA ILE A 265 -7.68 -7.32 -5.95
C ILE A 265 -8.04 -8.27 -7.08
N GLU A 266 -8.39 -9.49 -6.74
CA GLU A 266 -8.83 -10.53 -7.69
C GLU A 266 -10.19 -11.06 -7.29
N THR A 267 -10.96 -11.48 -8.28
CA THR A 267 -12.18 -12.25 -8.09
C THR A 267 -11.86 -13.72 -7.90
N GLU A 268 -12.81 -14.50 -7.39
CA GLU A 268 -12.64 -15.96 -7.20
C GLU A 268 -12.28 -16.70 -8.49
N ASN A 269 -12.68 -16.18 -9.65
CA ASN A 269 -12.37 -16.77 -10.96
C ASN A 269 -11.06 -16.22 -11.57
N GLY A 270 -10.26 -15.46 -10.82
CA GLY A 270 -8.96 -14.97 -11.25
C GLY A 270 -9.01 -13.73 -12.16
N SER A 271 -10.16 -13.04 -12.28
CA SER A 271 -10.21 -11.75 -12.95
C SER A 271 -9.59 -10.67 -12.05
N ARG A 272 -8.75 -9.79 -12.62
CA ARG A 272 -8.16 -8.67 -11.89
C ARG A 272 -9.15 -7.50 -11.81
N MET A 273 -9.31 -6.93 -10.62
CA MET A 273 -10.13 -5.73 -10.43
C MET A 273 -9.28 -4.49 -10.70
N ALA A 274 -9.82 -3.56 -11.48
CA ALA A 274 -9.27 -2.23 -11.69
C ALA A 274 -10.15 -1.21 -10.97
N PRO A 275 -9.75 -0.72 -9.78
CA PRO A 275 -10.41 0.43 -9.16
C PRO A 275 -10.23 1.67 -10.03
N VAL A 276 -11.32 2.25 -10.56
CA VAL A 276 -11.25 3.38 -11.49
C VAL A 276 -12.27 4.48 -11.15
N CYS A 277 -11.94 5.69 -11.53
CA CYS A 277 -12.85 6.84 -11.57
C CYS A 277 -12.52 7.72 -12.77
N THR A 278 -13.35 8.72 -13.04
CA THR A 278 -13.09 9.72 -14.09
C THR A 278 -12.88 11.09 -13.44
N VAL A 279 -11.71 11.69 -13.68
CA VAL A 279 -11.38 13.05 -13.26
C VAL A 279 -11.03 13.88 -14.48
N ASP A 280 -11.63 15.03 -14.63
CA ASP A 280 -11.42 15.96 -15.79
C ASP A 280 -11.54 15.26 -17.14
N GLY A 281 -12.47 14.30 -17.26
CA GLY A 281 -12.72 13.55 -18.48
C GLY A 281 -11.70 12.46 -18.82
N ARG A 282 -10.71 12.21 -17.93
CA ARG A 282 -9.70 11.14 -18.05
C ARG A 282 -9.92 10.08 -16.99
N GLN A 283 -9.75 8.81 -17.34
CA GLN A 283 -9.78 7.70 -16.41
C GLN A 283 -8.52 7.71 -15.54
N ALA A 284 -8.71 7.60 -14.23
CA ALA A 284 -7.68 7.49 -13.21
C ALA A 284 -7.92 6.22 -12.39
N ALA A 285 -6.87 5.63 -11.87
CA ALA A 285 -7.00 4.60 -10.84
C ALA A 285 -7.52 5.25 -9.53
N GLN A 286 -8.46 4.59 -8.81
CA GLN A 286 -8.81 5.05 -7.47
C GLN A 286 -7.70 4.72 -6.48
N VAL A 287 -7.42 5.62 -5.54
CA VAL A 287 -6.39 5.46 -4.53
C VAL A 287 -6.96 5.10 -3.16
N MET A 288 -6.14 4.47 -2.29
CA MET A 288 -6.50 4.17 -0.91
C MET A 288 -5.30 4.43 0.00
N ILE A 289 -5.47 5.29 1.00
CA ILE A 289 -4.47 5.47 2.05
C ILE A 289 -4.61 4.34 3.08
N ILE A 290 -3.49 3.73 3.48
CA ILE A 290 -3.44 2.81 4.62
C ILE A 290 -2.74 3.52 5.78
N CYS A 291 -3.49 3.70 6.87
CA CYS A 291 -2.98 4.26 8.11
C CYS A 291 -2.97 3.19 9.21
N GLY A 292 -1.81 2.95 9.79
CA GLY A 292 -1.60 1.99 10.87
C GLY A 292 -2.12 2.49 12.22
N CYS A 293 -2.45 1.55 13.10
CA CYS A 293 -2.84 1.81 14.48
C CYS A 293 -2.07 0.90 15.43
N ASP A 294 -1.68 1.43 16.58
CA ASP A 294 -1.11 0.64 17.68
C ASP A 294 -2.17 -0.29 18.29
N ASN A 295 -1.81 -1.55 18.52
CA ASN A 295 -2.70 -2.51 19.19
C ASN A 295 -2.25 -2.86 20.62
N GLY A 296 -1.20 -2.18 21.12
CA GLY A 296 -0.63 -2.38 22.45
C GLY A 296 0.19 -3.66 22.61
N THR A 297 0.40 -4.43 21.54
CA THR A 297 1.11 -5.72 21.61
C THR A 297 2.08 -5.93 20.44
N THR A 298 1.58 -6.41 19.30
CA THR A 298 2.39 -6.79 18.13
C THR A 298 2.63 -5.67 17.14
N VAL A 299 1.74 -4.68 17.10
CA VAL A 299 1.87 -3.46 16.28
C VAL A 299 2.14 -2.31 17.23
N GLN A 300 3.37 -1.80 17.20
CA GLN A 300 3.82 -0.68 18.04
C GLN A 300 3.98 0.56 17.18
N LEU A 301 2.98 1.43 17.23
CA LEU A 301 2.91 2.70 16.50
C LEU A 301 2.47 3.80 17.47
N PRO A 302 3.37 4.29 18.35
CA PRO A 302 3.01 5.25 19.40
C PRO A 302 2.44 6.56 18.82
N ASP A 303 2.90 6.97 17.65
CA ASP A 303 2.53 8.21 16.98
C ASP A 303 1.40 8.05 15.94
N TRP A 304 0.66 6.91 15.93
CA TRP A 304 -0.38 6.62 14.96
C TRP A 304 -1.45 7.73 14.83
N ARG A 305 -1.75 8.45 15.92
CA ARG A 305 -2.69 9.57 15.90
C ARG A 305 -2.21 10.68 14.97
N GLN A 306 -0.92 10.98 15.00
CA GLN A 306 -0.30 12.00 14.17
C GLN A 306 -0.34 11.59 12.68
N ASN A 307 -0.02 10.32 12.38
CA ASN A 307 -0.15 9.77 11.03
C ASN A 307 -1.62 9.83 10.55
N LEU A 308 -2.59 9.55 11.43
CA LEU A 308 -4.02 9.61 11.09
C LEU A 308 -4.46 11.03 10.73
N ARG A 309 -3.94 12.08 11.40
CA ARG A 309 -4.22 13.48 11.03
C ARG A 309 -3.77 13.78 9.61
N VAL A 310 -2.56 13.33 9.24
CA VAL A 310 -2.02 13.51 7.88
C VAL A 310 -2.85 12.72 6.87
N ALA A 311 -3.19 11.48 7.16
CA ALA A 311 -4.05 10.65 6.30
C ALA A 311 -5.42 11.29 6.07
N ALA A 312 -6.05 11.81 7.13
CA ALA A 312 -7.35 12.46 7.06
C ALA A 312 -7.31 13.79 6.28
N ALA A 313 -6.26 14.59 6.49
CA ALA A 313 -6.09 15.84 5.73
C ALA A 313 -5.89 15.57 4.24
N TRP A 314 -5.12 14.53 3.91
CA TRP A 314 -4.89 14.11 2.53
C TRP A 314 -6.15 13.55 1.86
N GLU A 315 -6.87 12.64 2.55
CA GLU A 315 -8.16 12.11 2.08
C GLU A 315 -9.16 13.23 1.82
N ARG A 316 -9.33 14.14 2.79
CA ARG A 316 -10.23 15.30 2.70
C ARG A 316 -9.90 16.18 1.49
N ALA A 317 -8.61 16.43 1.25
CA ALA A 317 -8.17 17.22 0.12
C ALA A 317 -8.44 16.52 -1.21
N MET A 318 -8.07 15.24 -1.34
CA MET A 318 -8.27 14.46 -2.57
C MET A 318 -9.74 14.35 -2.94
N GLU A 319 -10.58 13.93 -2.01
CA GLU A 319 -11.99 13.70 -2.27
C GLU A 319 -12.76 15.01 -2.47
N GLY A 320 -12.31 16.09 -1.79
CA GLY A 320 -12.86 17.44 -2.01
C GLY A 320 -12.52 18.03 -3.37
N MET A 321 -11.32 17.75 -3.91
CA MET A 321 -10.87 18.20 -5.23
C MET A 321 -11.41 17.33 -6.37
N TYR A 322 -11.50 16.02 -6.12
CA TYR A 322 -11.79 15.01 -7.13
C TYR A 322 -12.80 14.00 -6.59
N PRO A 323 -14.12 14.33 -6.52
CA PRO A 323 -15.13 13.46 -5.94
C PRO A 323 -15.16 12.06 -6.59
N GLY A 324 -15.09 11.01 -5.76
CA GLY A 324 -15.03 9.62 -6.19
C GLY A 324 -13.63 9.12 -6.57
N PHE A 325 -12.58 9.92 -6.35
CA PHE A 325 -11.21 9.53 -6.63
C PHE A 325 -10.64 8.57 -5.59
N THR A 326 -11.05 8.71 -4.33
CA THR A 326 -10.51 7.88 -3.25
C THR A 326 -11.42 6.72 -2.89
N ARG A 327 -10.83 5.64 -2.40
CA ARG A 327 -11.49 4.64 -1.55
C ARG A 327 -11.31 5.08 -0.09
N PRO A 328 -12.20 4.69 0.84
CA PRO A 328 -12.04 5.03 2.25
C PRO A 328 -10.63 4.74 2.78
N VAL A 329 -10.06 5.64 3.57
CA VAL A 329 -8.79 5.37 4.27
C VAL A 329 -8.94 4.07 5.06
N LEU A 330 -8.06 3.11 4.85
CA LEU A 330 -8.01 1.88 5.64
C LEU A 330 -7.23 2.12 6.94
N PHE A 331 -7.96 2.30 8.04
CA PHE A 331 -7.38 2.43 9.37
C PHE A 331 -7.42 1.10 10.11
N SER A 332 -6.24 0.47 10.31
CA SER A 332 -6.16 -0.88 10.84
C SER A 332 -4.86 -1.17 11.58
N TYR A 333 -4.77 -2.30 12.30
CA TYR A 333 -3.55 -2.74 12.98
C TYR A 333 -2.49 -3.22 11.98
N ARG A 334 -1.83 -2.28 11.32
CA ARG A 334 -0.76 -2.52 10.34
C ARG A 334 0.47 -1.71 10.74
N PHE A 335 1.67 -2.28 10.56
CA PHE A 335 2.92 -1.63 10.94
C PHE A 335 3.51 -0.81 9.79
N TYR A 336 3.84 -1.45 8.69
CA TYR A 336 4.32 -0.86 7.43
C TYR A 336 5.35 0.26 7.60
N ASN A 337 6.28 0.12 8.58
CA ASN A 337 7.29 1.13 8.90
C ASN A 337 6.73 2.54 9.21
N GLN A 338 5.44 2.65 9.58
CA GLN A 338 4.80 3.95 9.84
C GLN A 338 5.18 4.59 11.18
N ASP A 339 6.10 3.97 11.93
CA ASP A 339 6.74 4.51 13.13
C ASP A 339 7.94 5.44 12.82
N LEU A 340 8.36 5.54 11.56
CA LEU A 340 9.59 6.25 11.19
C LEU A 340 9.46 7.77 11.24
N THR A 341 8.28 8.31 10.92
CA THR A 341 7.95 9.74 11.11
C THR A 341 6.49 9.90 11.52
N THR A 342 6.11 11.09 11.97
CA THR A 342 4.72 11.45 12.29
C THR A 342 3.84 11.72 11.05
N GLY A 343 4.39 11.54 9.86
CA GLY A 343 3.71 11.60 8.56
C GLY A 343 4.03 10.39 7.67
N SER A 344 4.39 9.23 8.27
CA SER A 344 4.63 8.00 7.51
C SER A 344 3.31 7.32 7.16
N LEU A 345 3.04 7.18 5.87
CA LEU A 345 1.82 6.55 5.32
C LEU A 345 2.16 5.62 4.16
N LEU A 346 1.25 4.67 3.92
CA LEU A 346 1.24 3.87 2.70
C LEU A 346 0.04 4.30 1.83
N ILE A 347 0.24 4.39 0.54
CA ILE A 347 -0.84 4.63 -0.42
C ILE A 347 -0.85 3.55 -1.49
N GLU A 348 -2.03 2.96 -1.69
CA GLU A 348 -2.33 2.09 -2.82
C GLU A 348 -2.82 2.95 -3.98
N ILE A 349 -2.07 3.00 -5.08
CA ILE A 349 -2.49 3.69 -6.30
C ILE A 349 -3.12 2.67 -7.24
N GLY A 350 -4.44 2.53 -7.17
CA GLY A 350 -5.17 1.51 -7.91
C GLY A 350 -4.84 0.08 -7.51
N GLY A 351 -4.88 -0.82 -8.46
CA GLY A 351 -4.53 -2.23 -8.33
C GLY A 351 -3.87 -2.78 -9.59
N HIS A 352 -3.40 -4.02 -9.53
CA HIS A 352 -2.73 -4.69 -10.67
C HIS A 352 -3.66 -4.94 -11.89
N GLY A 353 -4.96 -4.66 -11.76
CA GLY A 353 -5.90 -4.59 -12.87
C GLY A 353 -5.89 -3.26 -13.63
N ASN A 354 -5.40 -2.17 -13.02
CA ASN A 354 -5.27 -0.89 -13.69
C ASN A 354 -4.16 -0.92 -14.75
N ASN A 355 -4.27 -0.09 -15.79
CA ASN A 355 -3.14 0.16 -16.68
C ASN A 355 -2.21 1.24 -16.10
N LEU A 356 -0.97 1.26 -16.59
CA LEU A 356 0.05 2.17 -16.07
C LEU A 356 -0.36 3.65 -16.21
N ASN A 357 -1.02 4.04 -17.32
CA ASN A 357 -1.42 5.43 -17.53
C ASN A 357 -2.50 5.90 -16.55
N GLU A 358 -3.43 5.00 -16.14
CA GLU A 358 -4.40 5.27 -15.07
C GLU A 358 -3.70 5.51 -13.73
N ALA A 359 -2.65 4.74 -13.44
CA ALA A 359 -1.88 4.86 -12.21
C ALA A 359 -0.99 6.12 -12.20
N LEU A 360 -0.34 6.45 -13.31
CA LEU A 360 0.47 7.67 -13.44
C LEU A 360 -0.39 8.92 -13.22
N TYR A 361 -1.58 8.96 -13.84
CA TYR A 361 -2.51 10.08 -13.64
C TYR A 361 -3.00 10.13 -12.19
N ALA A 362 -3.33 8.99 -11.59
CA ALA A 362 -3.72 8.93 -10.19
C ALA A 362 -2.59 9.39 -9.25
N GLY A 363 -1.34 9.04 -9.52
CA GLY A 363 -0.17 9.51 -8.78
C GLY A 363 -0.06 11.04 -8.78
N GLN A 364 -0.29 11.68 -9.95
CA GLN A 364 -0.31 13.14 -10.05
C GLN A 364 -1.44 13.76 -9.23
N LEU A 365 -2.66 13.22 -9.33
CA LEU A 365 -3.83 13.71 -8.58
C LEU A 365 -3.63 13.55 -7.06
N ALA A 366 -3.10 12.41 -6.62
CA ALA A 366 -2.80 12.15 -5.21
C ALA A 366 -1.76 13.14 -4.67
N ALA A 367 -0.70 13.42 -5.43
CA ALA A 367 0.32 14.38 -5.07
C ALA A 367 -0.23 15.82 -4.99
N LYS A 368 -1.10 16.22 -5.91
CA LYS A 368 -1.81 17.52 -5.83
C LYS A 368 -2.67 17.62 -4.57
N GLY A 369 -3.40 16.53 -4.22
CA GLY A 369 -4.18 16.46 -2.98
C GLY A 369 -3.28 16.56 -1.74
N LEU A 370 -2.12 15.89 -1.74
CA LEU A 370 -1.17 15.99 -0.63
C LEU A 370 -0.58 17.39 -0.50
N ALA A 371 -0.20 18.03 -1.62
CA ALA A 371 0.30 19.39 -1.61
C ALA A 371 -0.74 20.36 -1.04
N ALA A 372 -2.02 20.22 -1.42
CA ALA A 372 -3.11 21.01 -0.87
C ALA A 372 -3.28 20.78 0.64
N ALA A 373 -3.20 19.54 1.11
CA ALA A 373 -3.30 19.21 2.54
C ALA A 373 -2.14 19.79 3.36
N LEU A 374 -0.91 19.74 2.82
CA LEU A 374 0.30 20.15 3.52
C LEU A 374 0.50 21.68 3.53
N LEU A 375 0.09 22.38 2.47
CA LEU A 375 0.26 23.82 2.32
C LEU A 375 -0.99 24.64 2.69
N GLY A 376 -2.17 24.01 2.71
CA GLY A 376 -3.46 24.66 3.03
C GLY A 376 -3.79 24.75 4.51
N GLY A 377 -3.00 24.15 5.38
CA GLY A 377 -3.21 24.10 6.84
C GLY A 377 -2.51 25.23 7.62
N ALA A 378 -2.08 26.31 6.97
CA ALA A 378 -1.49 27.48 7.61
C ALA A 378 -2.51 28.61 7.79
#